data_8655f700befe63a9a13615ad9c8651f2
#
_entry.id   8655f700befe63a9a13615ad9c8651f2
#
_cell.length_a   1.000
_cell.length_b   1.000
_cell.length_c   1.000
_cell.angle_alpha   90.00
_cell.angle_beta   90.00
_cell.angle_gamma   90.00
#
_symmetry.space_group_name_H-M   'P 1'
#
loop_
_entity.id
_entity.type
_entity.pdbx_description
1 polymer ?
#
loop_
_entity_poly.entity_id
_entity_poly.type
_entity_poly.pdbx_seq_one_letter_code
_entity_poly.pdbx_strand_id
1 'polypeptide(L)'
;MHRVFSVGDRPWRNLRDLPGARGYEYKTVSDESYTTAFNSELVRLQPGDHSVPHVEPWNHLLYFLSGSGEVTVEDRSWPVAEGTVCLVKAGERHSLRNPGPGDMVVFVVYDPPRLRDL
;
A
#
# COMPACT_ATOMS: atom_id res chain seq x y z
N MET A 1 1.10 -21.45 7.82
CA MET A 1 0.58 -20.13 8.29
C MET A 1 0.98 -19.90 9.73
N HIS A 2 1.58 -18.78 10.04
CA HIS A 2 1.83 -18.34 11.40
C HIS A 2 0.60 -17.58 11.91
N ARG A 3 0.07 -18.00 13.07
CA ARG A 3 -1.12 -17.36 13.66
C ARG A 3 -0.79 -16.07 14.40
N VAL A 4 0.39 -16.00 14.99
CA VAL A 4 0.82 -14.83 15.76
C VAL A 4 2.27 -14.55 15.41
N PHE A 5 2.54 -13.35 14.94
CA PHE A 5 3.90 -12.95 14.57
C PHE A 5 4.02 -11.43 14.67
N SER A 6 5.25 -10.95 14.73
CA SER A 6 5.53 -9.53 14.64
C SER A 6 5.89 -9.17 13.21
N VAL A 7 5.16 -8.24 12.62
CA VAL A 7 5.48 -7.77 11.26
C VAL A 7 6.83 -7.06 11.22
N GLY A 8 7.30 -6.55 12.36
CA GLY A 8 8.63 -5.95 12.47
C GLY A 8 9.77 -6.92 12.18
N ASP A 9 9.53 -8.24 12.35
CA ASP A 9 10.54 -9.27 12.08
C ASP A 9 10.63 -9.64 10.60
N ARG A 10 9.72 -9.15 9.76
CA ARG A 10 9.73 -9.40 8.32
C ARG A 10 10.48 -8.27 7.60
N PRO A 11 11.30 -8.61 6.58
CA PRO A 11 12.02 -7.58 5.82
C PRO A 11 11.06 -6.81 4.92
N TRP A 12 11.36 -5.54 4.70
CA TRP A 12 10.74 -4.78 3.61
C TRP A 12 11.21 -5.34 2.28
N ARG A 13 10.28 -5.48 1.35
CA ARG A 13 10.55 -5.88 -0.04
C ARG A 13 10.32 -4.66 -0.93
N ASN A 14 11.17 -4.50 -1.93
CA ASN A 14 11.15 -3.32 -2.78
C ASN A 14 10.52 -3.66 -4.14
N LEU A 15 9.63 -2.78 -4.62
CA LEU A 15 9.03 -2.87 -5.94
C LEU A 15 9.80 -2.00 -6.93
N ARG A 16 11.14 -2.19 -6.99
CA ARG A 16 12.05 -1.35 -7.79
C ARG A 16 11.75 -1.35 -9.28
N ASP A 17 11.08 -2.40 -9.77
CA ASP A 17 10.94 -2.63 -11.19
C ASP A 17 9.65 -2.08 -11.78
N LEU A 18 8.90 -1.29 -10.99
CA LEU A 18 7.74 -0.59 -11.52
C LEU A 18 8.17 0.73 -12.16
N PRO A 19 8.11 0.85 -13.50
CA PRO A 19 8.49 2.10 -14.17
C PRO A 19 7.71 3.28 -13.61
N GLY A 20 8.42 4.37 -13.25
CA GLY A 20 7.82 5.58 -12.72
C GLY A 20 7.54 5.59 -11.23
N ALA A 21 7.63 4.46 -10.53
CA ALA A 21 7.57 4.41 -9.07
C ALA A 21 8.97 4.66 -8.49
N ARG A 22 8.99 5.22 -7.27
CA ARG A 22 10.23 5.42 -6.54
C ARG A 22 10.06 4.97 -5.10
N GLY A 23 10.87 3.97 -4.69
CA GLY A 23 11.02 3.59 -3.29
C GLY A 23 9.81 2.93 -2.64
N TYR A 24 8.86 2.45 -3.41
CA TYR A 24 7.67 1.78 -2.90
C TYR A 24 8.08 0.42 -2.33
N GLU A 25 7.91 0.24 -1.02
CA GLU A 25 8.25 -0.99 -0.31
C GLU A 25 7.03 -1.62 0.35
N TYR A 26 7.04 -2.94 0.51
CA TYR A 26 5.94 -3.63 1.14
C TYR A 26 6.40 -4.80 2.02
N LYS A 27 5.53 -5.20 2.95
CA LYS A 27 5.61 -6.45 3.72
C LYS A 27 4.26 -7.14 3.65
N THR A 28 4.26 -8.44 3.42
CA THR A 28 3.02 -9.23 3.48
C THR A 28 2.57 -9.36 4.93
N VAL A 29 1.31 -9.07 5.20
CA VAL A 29 0.67 -9.28 6.51
C VAL A 29 -0.14 -10.56 6.48
N SER A 30 -1.01 -10.74 5.47
CA SER A 30 -1.76 -11.98 5.27
C SER A 30 -1.78 -12.36 3.80
N ASP A 31 -1.76 -13.65 3.53
CA ASP A 31 -1.74 -14.21 2.19
C ASP A 31 -2.74 -15.36 2.04
N GLU A 32 -2.64 -16.11 0.93
CA GLU A 32 -3.55 -17.20 0.61
C GLU A 32 -3.47 -18.38 1.58
N SER A 33 -2.42 -18.48 2.39
CA SER A 33 -2.34 -19.51 3.43
C SER A 33 -3.37 -19.29 4.54
N TYR A 34 -3.84 -18.04 4.70
CA TYR A 34 -4.90 -17.69 5.63
C TYR A 34 -6.28 -17.72 4.95
N THR A 35 -6.43 -17.05 3.83
CA THR A 35 -7.70 -16.97 3.09
C THR A 35 -7.46 -16.59 1.64
N THR A 36 -8.36 -17.04 0.77
CA THR A 36 -8.37 -16.63 -0.64
C THR A 36 -9.37 -15.51 -0.91
N ALA A 37 -10.03 -14.98 0.13
CA ALA A 37 -10.99 -13.90 -0.03
C ALA A 37 -10.34 -12.53 -0.18
N PHE A 38 -9.20 -12.32 0.47
CA PHE A 38 -8.44 -11.06 0.42
C PHE A 38 -7.00 -11.32 0.85
N ASN A 39 -6.13 -10.35 0.67
CA ASN A 39 -4.83 -10.32 1.31
C ASN A 39 -4.53 -8.93 1.86
N SER A 40 -3.51 -8.82 2.69
CA SER A 40 -3.13 -7.54 3.27
C SER A 40 -1.62 -7.40 3.33
N GLU A 41 -1.17 -6.15 3.29
CA GLU A 41 0.25 -5.79 3.36
C GLU A 41 0.43 -4.46 4.07
N LEU A 42 1.65 -4.24 4.55
CA LEU A 42 2.12 -2.90 4.89
C LEU A 42 2.89 -2.35 3.69
N VAL A 43 2.69 -1.07 3.44
CA VAL A 43 3.40 -0.33 2.39
C VAL A 43 4.12 0.82 3.06
N ARG A 44 5.37 1.06 2.66
CA ARG A 44 6.16 2.19 3.14
C ARG A 44 6.63 3.04 1.97
N LEU A 45 6.40 4.35 2.08
CA LEU A 45 7.00 5.36 1.21
C LEU A 45 7.87 6.26 2.07
N GLN A 46 9.15 6.37 1.73
CA GLN A 46 10.08 7.30 2.36
C GLN A 46 9.90 8.69 1.77
N PRO A 47 10.44 9.75 2.41
CA PRO A 47 10.34 11.10 1.84
C PRO A 47 10.81 11.17 0.40
N GLY A 48 9.99 11.74 -0.48
CA GLY A 48 10.24 11.83 -1.91
C GLY A 48 9.75 10.65 -2.73
N ASP A 49 9.33 9.57 -2.10
CA ASP A 49 8.85 8.38 -2.79
C ASP A 49 7.41 8.55 -3.29
N HIS A 50 7.08 7.83 -4.34
CA HIS A 50 5.75 7.85 -4.91
C HIS A 50 5.46 6.55 -5.68
N SER A 51 4.17 6.20 -5.77
CA SER A 51 3.73 5.15 -6.67
C SER A 51 3.42 5.73 -8.04
N VAL A 52 3.28 4.84 -9.03
CA VAL A 52 2.81 5.22 -10.36
C VAL A 52 1.29 5.29 -10.35
N PRO A 53 0.66 6.34 -10.94
CA PRO A 53 -0.78 6.30 -11.17
C PRO A 53 -1.12 5.12 -12.08
N HIS A 54 -1.98 4.22 -11.59
CA HIS A 54 -2.39 3.07 -12.39
C HIS A 54 -3.77 2.55 -11.99
N VAL A 55 -4.34 1.74 -12.89
CA VAL A 55 -5.64 1.10 -12.71
C VAL A 55 -5.39 -0.37 -12.41
N GLU A 56 -6.02 -0.87 -11.36
CA GLU A 56 -5.84 -2.25 -10.91
C GLU A 56 -7.18 -2.94 -10.72
N PRO A 57 -7.24 -4.29 -10.89
CA PRO A 57 -8.50 -5.03 -10.76
C PRO A 57 -8.87 -5.39 -9.31
N TRP A 58 -8.26 -4.73 -8.33
CA TRP A 58 -8.52 -4.98 -6.91
C TRP A 58 -9.15 -3.76 -6.26
N ASN A 59 -10.07 -4.00 -5.32
CA ASN A 59 -10.45 -2.99 -4.36
C ASN A 59 -9.32 -2.81 -3.36
N HIS A 60 -9.06 -1.58 -2.93
CA HIS A 60 -8.03 -1.28 -1.94
C HIS A 60 -8.68 -0.56 -0.77
N LEU A 61 -8.43 -1.06 0.43
CA LEU A 61 -8.66 -0.30 1.65
C LEU A 61 -7.29 0.12 2.17
N LEU A 62 -7.06 1.43 2.27
CA LEU A 62 -5.81 1.98 2.78
C LEU A 62 -6.08 2.61 4.14
N TYR A 63 -5.35 2.16 5.15
CA TYR A 63 -5.38 2.76 6.49
C TYR A 63 -3.98 3.29 6.78
N PHE A 64 -3.88 4.61 6.92
CA PHE A 64 -2.59 5.28 7.12
C PHE A 64 -2.21 5.17 8.59
N LEU A 65 -1.14 4.42 8.88
CA LEU A 65 -0.69 4.12 10.24
C LEU A 65 0.22 5.21 10.79
N SER A 66 1.06 5.80 9.94
CA SER A 66 2.00 6.83 10.37
C SER A 66 2.42 7.70 9.19
N GLY A 67 2.94 8.88 9.51
CA GLY A 67 3.38 9.83 8.51
C GLY A 67 2.25 10.60 7.88
N SER A 68 2.56 11.32 6.82
CA SER A 68 1.60 12.11 6.06
C SER A 68 2.00 12.10 4.58
N GLY A 69 1.04 12.42 3.73
CA GLY A 69 1.29 12.46 2.30
C GLY A 69 0.04 12.85 1.52
N GLU A 70 -0.06 12.34 0.33
CA GLU A 70 -1.17 12.64 -0.58
C GLU A 70 -1.62 11.37 -1.29
N VAL A 71 -2.94 11.20 -1.39
CA VAL A 71 -3.54 10.16 -2.23
C VAL A 71 -4.31 10.83 -3.36
N THR A 72 -4.20 10.25 -4.55
CA THR A 72 -4.97 10.67 -5.71
C THR A 72 -5.83 9.51 -6.16
N VAL A 73 -7.13 9.74 -6.32
CA VAL A 73 -8.07 8.76 -6.88
C VAL A 73 -8.82 9.46 -8.00
N GLU A 74 -8.73 8.90 -9.19
CA GLU A 74 -9.22 9.52 -10.42
C GLU A 74 -8.57 10.89 -10.60
N ASP A 75 -9.34 11.96 -10.66
CA ASP A 75 -8.84 13.31 -10.88
C ASP A 75 -8.80 14.16 -9.60
N ARG A 76 -8.97 13.55 -8.44
CA ARG A 76 -8.99 14.25 -7.15
C ARG A 76 -7.86 13.80 -6.25
N SER A 77 -7.32 14.74 -5.48
CA SER A 77 -6.26 14.48 -4.50
C SER A 77 -6.68 14.93 -3.12
N TRP A 78 -6.23 14.19 -2.10
CA TRP A 78 -6.50 14.50 -0.69
C TRP A 78 -5.21 14.39 0.10
N PRO A 79 -5.00 15.30 1.06
CA PRO A 79 -3.94 15.08 2.05
C PRO A 79 -4.34 13.92 2.96
N VAL A 80 -3.36 13.13 3.35
CA VAL A 80 -3.56 12.00 4.26
C VAL A 80 -2.56 12.06 5.39
N ALA A 81 -2.95 11.52 6.55
CA ALA A 81 -2.12 11.47 7.75
C ALA A 81 -2.53 10.25 8.58
N GLU A 82 -1.87 10.05 9.72
CA GLU A 82 -2.22 8.99 10.66
C GLU A 82 -3.72 8.97 10.94
N GLY A 83 -4.34 7.79 10.79
CA GLY A 83 -5.76 7.58 11.01
C GLY A 83 -6.66 7.82 9.81
N THR A 84 -6.12 8.31 8.69
CA THR A 84 -6.90 8.48 7.46
C THR A 84 -7.19 7.12 6.84
N VAL A 85 -8.41 6.97 6.31
CA VAL A 85 -8.81 5.81 5.50
C VAL A 85 -9.10 6.27 4.09
N CYS A 86 -8.59 5.53 3.10
CA CYS A 86 -8.90 5.75 1.70
C CYS A 86 -9.45 4.46 1.10
N LEU A 87 -10.58 4.56 0.42
CA LEU A 87 -11.23 3.43 -0.24
C LEU A 87 -11.14 3.63 -1.74
N VAL A 88 -10.48 2.68 -2.42
CA VAL A 88 -10.31 2.69 -3.86
C VAL A 88 -11.02 1.47 -4.43
N LYS A 89 -11.92 1.67 -5.37
CA LYS A 89 -12.60 0.58 -6.05
C LYS A 89 -11.76 0.04 -7.20
N ALA A 90 -11.90 -1.25 -7.46
CA ALA A 90 -11.32 -1.87 -8.65
C ALA A 90 -11.68 -1.05 -9.88
N GLY A 91 -10.69 -0.79 -10.74
CA GLY A 91 -10.88 0.01 -11.96
C GLY A 91 -10.67 1.50 -11.79
N GLU A 92 -10.53 2.00 -10.58
CA GLU A 92 -10.25 3.42 -10.35
C GLU A 92 -8.74 3.68 -10.41
N ARG A 93 -8.34 4.72 -11.14
CA ARG A 93 -6.94 5.14 -11.22
C ARG A 93 -6.53 5.80 -9.92
N HIS A 94 -5.40 5.38 -9.36
CA HIS A 94 -4.96 5.90 -8.06
C HIS A 94 -3.43 5.91 -7.93
N SER A 95 -2.95 6.74 -7.00
CA SER A 95 -1.52 6.83 -6.66
C SER A 95 -1.33 7.41 -5.27
N LEU A 96 -0.14 7.17 -4.71
CA LEU A 96 0.30 7.70 -3.43
C LEU A 96 1.58 8.51 -3.62
N ARG A 97 1.75 9.55 -2.81
CA ARG A 97 2.95 10.36 -2.79
C ARG A 97 3.30 10.76 -1.37
N ASN A 98 4.59 10.65 -1.03
CA ASN A 98 5.12 11.13 0.24
C ASN A 98 6.09 12.29 0.00
N PRO A 99 5.67 13.54 0.16
CA PRO A 99 6.57 14.69 0.01
C PRO A 99 7.55 14.86 1.18
N GLY A 100 7.38 14.10 2.26
CA GLY A 100 8.18 14.23 3.49
C GLY A 100 7.43 15.02 4.56
N PRO A 101 8.07 15.23 5.75
CA PRO A 101 9.45 14.88 6.08
C PRO A 101 9.70 13.46 6.57
N GLY A 102 8.71 12.70 7.03
CA GLY A 102 8.91 11.37 7.58
C GLY A 102 8.42 10.26 6.67
N ASP A 103 8.61 9.01 7.09
CA ASP A 103 8.08 7.85 6.38
C ASP A 103 6.56 7.81 6.47
N MET A 104 5.92 7.40 5.39
CA MET A 104 4.50 7.14 5.34
C MET A 104 4.31 5.61 5.34
N VAL A 105 3.58 5.09 6.32
CA VAL A 105 3.29 3.66 6.43
C VAL A 105 1.78 3.46 6.35
N VAL A 106 1.38 2.57 5.46
CA VAL A 106 -0.03 2.32 5.12
C VAL A 106 -0.32 0.83 5.26
N PHE A 107 -1.43 0.50 5.93
CA PHE A 107 -1.97 -0.85 5.91
C PHE A 107 -2.96 -0.96 4.77
N VAL A 108 -2.77 -1.95 3.89
CA VAL A 108 -3.58 -2.10 2.68
C VAL A 108 -4.23 -3.47 2.68
N VAL A 109 -5.54 -3.50 2.40
CA VAL A 109 -6.29 -4.74 2.14
C VAL A 109 -6.69 -4.74 0.67
N TYR A 110 -6.40 -5.84 -0.02
CA TYR A 110 -6.78 -6.07 -1.42
C TYR A 110 -7.88 -7.11 -1.49
N ASP A 111 -8.95 -6.81 -2.19
CA ASP A 111 -10.11 -7.68 -2.42
C ASP A 111 -10.49 -7.62 -3.91
N PRO A 112 -10.38 -8.73 -4.67
CA PRO A 112 -9.78 -10.03 -4.33
C PRO A 112 -8.27 -9.93 -4.06
N PRO A 113 -7.64 -11.04 -3.63
CA PRO A 113 -6.23 -11.00 -3.27
C PRO A 113 -5.32 -10.55 -4.40
N ARG A 114 -4.39 -9.67 -4.08
CA ARG A 114 -3.29 -9.32 -4.97
C ARG A 114 -2.08 -10.16 -4.58
N LEU A 115 -1.83 -11.23 -5.32
CA LEU A 115 -0.68 -12.08 -5.08
C LEU A 115 0.53 -11.47 -5.78
N ARG A 116 1.63 -11.37 -5.04
CA ARG A 116 2.88 -10.88 -5.58
C ARG A 116 3.81 -12.04 -5.82
N ASP A 117 4.39 -12.10 -7.00
CA ASP A 117 5.44 -13.04 -7.33
C ASP A 117 6.71 -12.60 -6.62
N LEU A 118 7.23 -13.50 -5.80
CA LEU A 118 8.42 -13.23 -5.00
C LEU A 118 9.60 -14.09 -5.46
#